data_ae5c1411183b61733df2722fadcaeb90
#
_entry.id   ae5c1411183b61733df2722fadcaeb90
#
_cell.length_a   1.000
_cell.length_b   1.000
_cell.length_c   1.000
_cell.angle_alpha   90.00
_cell.angle_beta   90.00
_cell.angle_gamma   90.00
#
_symmetry.space_group_name_H-M   'P 1'
#
loop_
_entity.id
_entity.type
_entity.pdbx_description
1 polymer ?
#
loop_
_entity_poly.entity_id
_entity_poly.type
_entity_poly.pdbx_seq_one_letter_code
_entity_poly.pdbx_strand_id
1 'polypeptide(L)'
;MTQKILLIGNSDGIGAAVTRTLIARGEQVVGLSRSPSPLGPDGPRHILQDITAPEYPQVLATLLANEGPFDVCIFCAAIGSKLTLPDLSQEARVIDVNFTSMVRTLAALAPGWLERRQGHFIGLSSLADDFYNADSPAYTASKAGFSHYLVSMGLKLRLHGVYVTNIRFGFVDTKLPKASWKPLMMTADQAAAHVLRCLETKPRQLSVPKFAGLAIHGIRWMQSIRIWWS
;
A
#
# COMPACT_ATOMS: atom_id res chain seq x y z
N MET A 1 2.77 7.57 -23.61
CA MET A 1 4.14 7.74 -23.04
C MET A 1 4.33 6.65 -22.01
N THR A 2 5.48 5.96 -22.06
CA THR A 2 5.85 4.94 -21.08
C THR A 2 6.13 5.59 -19.73
N GLN A 3 5.54 5.07 -18.65
CA GLN A 3 5.78 5.58 -17.29
C GLN A 3 6.89 4.80 -16.61
N LYS A 4 7.69 5.47 -15.76
CA LYS A 4 8.65 4.83 -14.88
C LYS A 4 8.06 4.66 -13.48
N ILE A 5 7.92 3.43 -13.04
CA ILE A 5 7.13 3.04 -11.87
C ILE A 5 8.02 2.36 -10.83
N LEU A 6 8.06 2.91 -9.61
CA LEU A 6 8.63 2.26 -8.44
C LEU A 6 7.55 1.44 -7.74
N LEU A 7 7.77 0.14 -7.55
CA LEU A 7 6.82 -0.75 -6.90
C LEU A 7 7.41 -1.37 -5.63
N ILE A 8 6.90 -0.96 -4.48
CA ILE A 8 7.33 -1.46 -3.18
C ILE A 8 6.45 -2.66 -2.79
N GLY A 9 7.07 -3.83 -2.60
CA GLY A 9 6.37 -5.08 -2.28
C GLY A 9 5.89 -5.84 -3.51
N ASN A 10 6.73 -5.98 -4.53
CA ASN A 10 6.42 -6.60 -5.82
C ASN A 10 6.67 -8.13 -5.88
N SER A 11 7.12 -8.76 -4.79
CA SER A 11 7.53 -10.17 -4.81
C SER A 11 6.37 -11.16 -4.66
N ASP A 12 5.18 -10.74 -4.25
CA ASP A 12 4.04 -11.63 -4.01
C ASP A 12 2.70 -10.89 -4.15
N GLY A 13 1.60 -11.66 -4.17
CA GLY A 13 0.22 -11.18 -4.11
C GLY A 13 -0.11 -10.10 -5.14
N ILE A 14 -0.74 -9.02 -4.68
CA ILE A 14 -1.16 -7.91 -5.55
C ILE A 14 0.03 -7.25 -6.23
N GLY A 15 1.14 -7.04 -5.51
CA GLY A 15 2.32 -6.40 -6.06
C GLY A 15 2.93 -7.19 -7.23
N ALA A 16 3.02 -8.51 -7.11
CA ALA A 16 3.49 -9.37 -8.20
C ALA A 16 2.53 -9.35 -9.41
N ALA A 17 1.21 -9.36 -9.16
CA ALA A 17 0.21 -9.28 -10.22
C ALA A 17 0.26 -7.94 -10.96
N VAL A 18 0.37 -6.82 -10.23
CA VAL A 18 0.56 -5.47 -10.81
C VAL A 18 1.83 -5.42 -11.65
N THR A 19 2.95 -5.95 -11.13
CA THR A 19 4.23 -5.96 -11.84
C THR A 19 4.12 -6.68 -13.18
N ARG A 20 3.55 -7.90 -13.20
CA ARG A 20 3.34 -8.66 -14.47
C ARG A 20 2.56 -7.86 -15.50
N THR A 21 1.46 -7.24 -15.06
CA THR A 21 0.60 -6.50 -15.99
C THR A 21 1.23 -5.20 -16.49
N LEU A 22 1.98 -4.50 -15.66
CA LEU A 22 2.70 -3.28 -16.07
C LEU A 22 3.78 -3.59 -17.11
N ILE A 23 4.54 -4.66 -16.92
CA ILE A 23 5.55 -5.11 -17.88
C ILE A 23 4.88 -5.49 -19.21
N ALA A 24 3.77 -6.25 -19.17
CA ALA A 24 3.02 -6.61 -20.37
C ALA A 24 2.46 -5.39 -21.12
N ARG A 25 2.27 -4.25 -20.43
CA ARG A 25 1.89 -2.96 -21.03
C ARG A 25 3.07 -2.14 -21.56
N GLY A 26 4.30 -2.62 -21.40
CA GLY A 26 5.52 -1.91 -21.82
C GLY A 26 5.97 -0.81 -20.86
N GLU A 27 5.47 -0.79 -19.60
CA GLU A 27 5.90 0.18 -18.59
C GLU A 27 7.27 -0.19 -18.02
N GLN A 28 8.03 0.82 -17.59
CA GLN A 28 9.32 0.63 -16.93
C GLN A 28 9.10 0.43 -15.42
N VAL A 29 9.32 -0.78 -14.93
CA VAL A 29 9.11 -1.11 -13.51
C VAL A 29 10.43 -1.35 -12.81
N VAL A 30 10.63 -0.69 -11.66
CA VAL A 30 11.66 -1.02 -10.68
C VAL A 30 10.95 -1.54 -9.43
N GLY A 31 11.23 -2.79 -9.09
CA GLY A 31 10.64 -3.43 -7.91
C GLY A 31 11.57 -3.37 -6.70
N LEU A 32 11.00 -3.27 -5.51
CA LEU A 32 11.72 -3.34 -4.24
C LEU A 32 10.94 -4.19 -3.24
N SER A 33 11.57 -5.24 -2.72
CA SER A 33 11.02 -6.08 -1.67
C SER A 33 12.09 -6.90 -0.96
N ARG A 34 11.73 -7.54 0.17
CA ARG A 34 12.63 -8.41 0.94
C ARG A 34 12.93 -9.74 0.24
N SER A 35 12.05 -10.19 -0.62
CA SER A 35 12.18 -11.46 -1.34
C SER A 35 12.45 -11.19 -2.81
N PRO A 36 13.12 -12.11 -3.51
CA PRO A 36 13.35 -11.99 -4.95
C PRO A 36 12.05 -11.81 -5.75
N SER A 37 12.17 -11.19 -6.91
CA SER A 37 11.05 -11.08 -7.85
C SER A 37 10.64 -12.49 -8.34
N PRO A 38 9.34 -12.79 -8.40
CA PRO A 38 8.87 -14.07 -8.95
C PRO A 38 9.04 -14.17 -10.47
N LEU A 39 9.43 -13.07 -11.13
CA LEU A 39 9.63 -13.01 -12.59
C LEU A 39 11.05 -13.40 -13.03
N GLY A 40 11.88 -13.84 -12.08
CA GLY A 40 13.24 -14.32 -12.37
C GLY A 40 14.22 -13.23 -12.83
N PRO A 41 15.39 -13.64 -13.34
CA PRO A 41 16.45 -12.71 -13.73
C PRO A 41 16.12 -11.89 -14.98
N ASP A 42 15.27 -12.41 -15.87
CA ASP A 42 14.78 -11.70 -17.06
C ASP A 42 13.62 -10.74 -16.76
N GLY A 43 13.22 -10.65 -15.50
CA GLY A 43 12.17 -9.75 -15.02
C GLY A 43 12.65 -8.29 -14.93
N PRO A 44 11.77 -7.40 -14.41
CA PRO A 44 12.15 -6.02 -14.22
C PRO A 44 13.27 -5.90 -13.19
N ARG A 45 14.01 -4.78 -13.25
CA ARG A 45 14.99 -4.47 -12.21
C ARG A 45 14.37 -4.60 -10.83
N HIS A 46 15.05 -5.36 -9.96
CA HIS A 46 14.57 -5.66 -8.62
C HIS A 46 15.65 -5.39 -7.58
N ILE A 47 15.27 -4.75 -6.49
CA ILE A 47 16.14 -4.41 -5.36
C ILE A 47 15.69 -5.22 -4.14
N LEU A 48 16.59 -6.01 -3.61
CA LEU A 48 16.39 -6.72 -2.34
C LEU A 48 16.62 -5.77 -1.18
N GLN A 49 15.55 -5.36 -0.49
CA GLN A 49 15.62 -4.43 0.63
C GLN A 49 14.49 -4.67 1.62
N ASP A 50 14.82 -4.71 2.91
CA ASP A 50 13.82 -4.59 3.98
C ASP A 50 13.51 -3.10 4.18
N ILE A 51 12.24 -2.74 3.98
CA ILE A 51 11.79 -1.34 4.09
C ILE A 51 11.76 -0.81 5.53
N THR A 52 11.95 -1.69 6.53
CA THR A 52 12.07 -1.31 7.94
C THR A 52 13.51 -1.13 8.39
N ALA A 53 14.48 -1.55 7.57
CA ALA A 53 15.89 -1.45 7.90
C ALA A 53 16.35 0.02 8.01
N PRO A 54 17.29 0.32 8.91
CA PRO A 54 17.79 1.68 9.13
C PRO A 54 18.35 2.34 7.86
N GLU A 55 18.93 1.55 6.95
CA GLU A 55 19.51 2.00 5.68
C GLU A 55 18.48 2.29 4.57
N TYR A 56 17.20 1.92 4.77
CA TYR A 56 16.18 2.09 3.74
C TYR A 56 16.06 3.51 3.18
N PRO A 57 16.11 4.58 3.99
CA PRO A 57 16.09 5.95 3.46
C PRO A 57 17.29 6.25 2.53
N GLN A 58 18.47 5.73 2.86
CA GLN A 58 19.66 5.91 2.03
C GLN A 58 19.58 5.12 0.72
N VAL A 59 19.03 3.89 0.77
CA VAL A 59 18.78 3.09 -0.43
C VAL A 59 17.78 3.79 -1.36
N LEU A 60 16.71 4.39 -0.82
CA LEU A 60 15.77 5.20 -1.61
C LEU A 60 16.45 6.42 -2.23
N ALA A 61 17.25 7.15 -1.47
CA ALA A 61 17.97 8.33 -1.98
C ALA A 61 18.89 7.95 -3.14
N THR A 62 19.67 6.88 -2.98
CA THR A 62 20.56 6.34 -4.02
C THR A 62 19.77 5.89 -5.26
N LEU A 63 18.65 5.22 -5.06
CA LEU A 63 17.78 4.79 -6.15
C LEU A 63 17.21 5.97 -6.94
N LEU A 64 16.75 7.00 -6.23
CA LEU A 64 16.20 8.21 -6.85
C LEU A 64 17.26 8.98 -7.63
N ALA A 65 18.50 9.05 -7.12
CA ALA A 65 19.61 9.72 -7.79
C ALA A 65 20.05 8.98 -9.07
N ASN A 66 20.13 7.64 -9.01
CA ASN A 66 20.68 6.85 -10.11
C ASN A 66 19.65 6.46 -11.17
N GLU A 67 18.40 6.26 -10.77
CA GLU A 67 17.36 5.73 -11.63
C GLU A 67 16.10 6.63 -11.71
N GLY A 68 16.07 7.73 -10.94
CA GLY A 68 14.95 8.68 -11.06
C GLY A 68 14.95 9.43 -12.41
N PRO A 69 13.93 10.22 -12.66
CA PRO A 69 12.73 10.35 -11.85
C PRO A 69 11.73 9.20 -12.08
N PHE A 70 11.01 8.83 -11.03
CA PHE A 70 9.83 7.95 -11.13
C PHE A 70 8.57 8.80 -11.31
N ASP A 71 7.68 8.39 -12.20
CA ASP A 71 6.38 9.05 -12.42
C ASP A 71 5.34 8.58 -11.41
N VAL A 72 5.45 7.31 -11.02
CA VAL A 72 4.51 6.64 -10.12
C VAL A 72 5.26 5.85 -9.06
N CYS A 73 4.71 5.83 -7.85
CA CYS A 73 5.08 4.83 -6.84
C CYS A 73 3.84 4.06 -6.42
N ILE A 74 3.92 2.73 -6.46
CA ILE A 74 2.86 1.84 -5.97
C ILE A 74 3.37 1.13 -4.73
N PHE A 75 2.76 1.40 -3.57
CA PHE A 75 3.13 0.82 -2.29
C PHE A 75 2.18 -0.32 -1.94
N CYS A 76 2.64 -1.56 -2.16
CA CYS A 76 1.90 -2.80 -1.92
C CYS A 76 2.36 -3.54 -0.66
N ALA A 77 3.51 -3.18 -0.09
CA ALA A 77 4.08 -3.89 1.05
C ALA A 77 3.18 -3.79 2.28
N ALA A 78 2.86 -4.93 2.85
CA ALA A 78 2.13 -5.02 4.10
C ALA A 78 2.36 -6.39 4.75
N ILE A 79 2.27 -6.42 6.08
CA ILE A 79 2.20 -7.65 6.87
C ILE A 79 1.00 -7.58 7.82
N GLY A 80 0.52 -8.75 8.25
CA GLY A 80 -0.49 -8.89 9.28
C GLY A 80 -0.04 -9.91 10.30
N SER A 81 -0.36 -9.67 11.56
CA SER A 81 -0.18 -10.64 12.64
C SER A 81 -1.50 -10.80 13.40
N LYS A 82 -1.70 -11.97 13.98
CA LYS A 82 -2.71 -12.18 15.00
C LYS A 82 -2.06 -11.95 16.35
N LEU A 83 -2.67 -11.10 17.17
CA LEU A 83 -2.22 -10.89 18.55
C LEU A 83 -2.48 -12.14 19.37
N THR A 84 -1.45 -12.66 20.05
CA THR A 84 -1.54 -13.82 20.94
C THR A 84 -0.86 -13.46 22.26
N LEU A 85 -1.65 -13.09 23.24
CA LEU A 85 -1.13 -12.70 24.56
C LEU A 85 -0.36 -13.86 25.24
N PRO A 86 0.73 -13.55 25.99
CA PRO A 86 1.22 -12.21 26.29
C PRO A 86 2.23 -11.62 25.28
N ASP A 87 2.44 -12.25 24.11
CA ASP A 87 3.45 -11.82 23.14
C ASP A 87 2.96 -10.63 22.28
N LEU A 88 3.60 -9.49 22.48
CA LEU A 88 3.37 -8.25 21.72
C LEU A 88 4.51 -7.93 20.74
N SER A 89 5.46 -8.84 20.53
CA SER A 89 6.69 -8.60 19.77
C SER A 89 6.46 -8.18 18.31
N GLN A 90 5.35 -8.59 17.70
CA GLN A 90 5.05 -8.28 16.31
C GLN A 90 4.32 -6.94 16.11
N GLU A 91 3.78 -6.33 17.16
CA GLU A 91 2.94 -5.14 17.04
C GLU A 91 3.69 -3.95 16.41
N ALA A 92 4.85 -3.59 16.96
CA ALA A 92 5.68 -2.51 16.42
C ALA A 92 6.11 -2.78 14.98
N ARG A 93 6.48 -4.03 14.66
CA ARG A 93 6.89 -4.42 13.31
C ARG A 93 5.77 -4.24 12.28
N VAL A 94 4.53 -4.54 12.65
CA VAL A 94 3.37 -4.33 11.77
C VAL A 94 3.18 -2.85 11.47
N ILE A 95 3.32 -1.98 12.48
CA ILE A 95 3.27 -0.51 12.29
C ILE A 95 4.40 -0.04 11.37
N ASP A 96 5.63 -0.50 11.63
CA ASP A 96 6.81 -0.09 10.86
C ASP A 96 6.70 -0.47 9.39
N VAL A 97 6.32 -1.71 9.09
CA VAL A 97 6.17 -2.18 7.71
C VAL A 97 5.00 -1.50 7.02
N ASN A 98 3.83 -1.45 7.68
CA ASN A 98 2.61 -1.02 7.00
C ASN A 98 2.48 0.51 6.91
N PHE A 99 2.98 1.24 7.89
CA PHE A 99 2.73 2.68 7.99
C PHE A 99 4.02 3.50 7.93
N THR A 100 4.98 3.30 8.84
CA THR A 100 6.20 4.11 8.91
C THR A 100 6.99 4.08 7.60
N SER A 101 7.16 2.89 7.01
CA SER A 101 7.89 2.73 5.74
C SER A 101 7.17 3.41 4.57
N MET A 102 5.85 3.40 4.54
CA MET A 102 5.07 4.12 3.52
C MET A 102 5.26 5.63 3.64
N VAL A 103 5.22 6.18 4.86
CA VAL A 103 5.48 7.60 5.10
C VAL A 103 6.88 7.99 4.64
N ARG A 104 7.90 7.19 4.98
CA ARG A 104 9.29 7.40 4.55
C ARG A 104 9.41 7.37 3.01
N THR A 105 8.72 6.42 2.36
CA THR A 105 8.75 6.30 0.89
C THR A 105 8.13 7.53 0.22
N LEU A 106 6.95 7.96 0.65
CA LEU A 106 6.31 9.16 0.09
C LEU A 106 7.14 10.42 0.37
N ALA A 107 7.70 10.56 1.56
CA ALA A 107 8.54 11.71 1.92
C ALA A 107 9.81 11.81 1.06
N ALA A 108 10.41 10.68 0.67
CA ALA A 108 11.58 10.67 -0.22
C ALA A 108 11.22 11.06 -1.67
N LEU A 109 10.04 10.66 -2.17
CA LEU A 109 9.60 10.93 -3.54
C LEU A 109 9.00 12.33 -3.73
N ALA A 110 8.33 12.85 -2.72
CA ALA A 110 7.54 14.09 -2.82
C ALA A 110 8.35 15.32 -3.26
N PRO A 111 9.59 15.57 -2.80
CA PRO A 111 10.35 16.75 -3.22
C PRO A 111 10.53 16.82 -4.74
N GLY A 112 11.02 15.76 -5.39
CA GLY A 112 11.21 15.71 -6.84
C GLY A 112 9.90 15.78 -7.62
N TRP A 113 8.81 15.26 -7.07
CA TRP A 113 7.47 15.41 -7.68
C TRP A 113 6.92 16.83 -7.58
N LEU A 114 7.14 17.50 -6.45
CA LEU A 114 6.71 18.87 -6.24
C LEU A 114 7.45 19.83 -7.18
N GLU A 115 8.76 19.65 -7.35
CA GLU A 115 9.59 20.42 -8.27
C GLU A 115 9.09 20.31 -9.72
N ARG A 116 8.81 19.07 -10.18
CA ARG A 116 8.32 18.81 -11.54
C ARG A 116 6.82 19.04 -11.69
N ARG A 117 6.09 19.26 -10.60
CA ARG A 117 4.62 19.33 -10.55
C ARG A 117 3.96 18.08 -11.17
N GLN A 118 4.60 16.93 -11.01
CA GLN A 118 4.18 15.66 -11.60
C GLN A 118 4.59 14.49 -10.71
N GLY A 119 3.63 13.65 -10.35
CA GLY A 119 3.86 12.43 -9.59
C GLY A 119 2.54 11.77 -9.20
N HIS A 120 2.57 10.45 -8.94
CA HIS A 120 1.42 9.73 -8.44
C HIS A 120 1.83 8.65 -7.44
N PHE A 121 1.39 8.78 -6.20
CA PHE A 121 1.53 7.75 -5.17
C PHE A 121 0.25 6.94 -5.05
N ILE A 122 0.33 5.62 -5.21
CA ILE A 122 -0.79 4.70 -5.00
C ILE A 122 -0.47 3.80 -3.82
N GLY A 123 -1.22 3.91 -2.74
CA GLY A 123 -1.05 3.08 -1.56
C GLY A 123 -2.20 2.09 -1.37
N LEU A 124 -1.82 0.84 -1.02
CA LEU A 124 -2.78 -0.25 -0.80
C LEU A 124 -3.12 -0.37 0.69
N SER A 125 -4.26 0.19 1.07
CA SER A 125 -4.84 0.07 2.39
C SER A 125 -5.81 -1.11 2.48
N SER A 126 -6.67 -1.11 3.43
CA SER A 126 -7.67 -2.13 3.69
C SER A 126 -8.96 -1.49 4.20
N LEU A 127 -10.08 -2.14 3.97
CA LEU A 127 -11.33 -1.81 4.65
C LEU A 127 -11.26 -1.99 6.18
N ALA A 128 -10.22 -2.70 6.65
CA ALA A 128 -9.90 -2.81 8.08
C ALA A 128 -9.38 -1.51 8.72
N ASP A 129 -9.20 -0.44 7.94
CA ASP A 129 -8.80 0.88 8.42
C ASP A 129 -9.90 1.64 9.20
N ASP A 130 -11.12 1.11 9.20
CA ASP A 130 -12.28 1.81 9.69
C ASP A 130 -13.10 1.02 10.75
N PHE A 131 -12.50 -0.01 11.36
CA PHE A 131 -13.09 -0.70 12.51
C PHE A 131 -12.02 -1.22 13.48
N TYR A 132 -12.44 -1.49 14.72
CA TYR A 132 -11.56 -2.04 15.76
C TYR A 132 -11.53 -3.56 15.67
N ASN A 133 -10.32 -4.15 15.76
CA ASN A 133 -10.15 -5.60 15.77
C ASN A 133 -9.17 -6.00 16.89
N ALA A 134 -9.70 -6.63 17.94
CA ALA A 134 -8.89 -7.09 19.07
C ALA A 134 -7.89 -8.19 18.71
N ASP A 135 -8.16 -8.99 17.67
CA ASP A 135 -7.25 -10.03 17.20
C ASP A 135 -6.05 -9.50 16.40
N SER A 136 -6.10 -8.26 15.93
CA SER A 136 -5.04 -7.68 15.09
C SER A 136 -4.99 -6.15 15.24
N PRO A 137 -4.74 -5.63 16.46
CA PRO A 137 -4.82 -4.20 16.74
C PRO A 137 -3.80 -3.39 15.95
N ALA A 138 -2.54 -3.83 15.88
CA ALA A 138 -1.51 -3.12 15.11
C ALA A 138 -1.84 -3.07 13.61
N TYR A 139 -2.44 -4.14 13.05
CA TYR A 139 -2.84 -4.14 11.64
C TYR A 139 -3.92 -3.08 11.38
N THR A 140 -5.01 -3.08 12.14
CA THR A 140 -6.10 -2.10 11.95
C THR A 140 -5.62 -0.68 12.22
N ALA A 141 -4.83 -0.46 13.27
CA ALA A 141 -4.24 0.84 13.57
C ALA A 141 -3.30 1.32 12.44
N SER A 142 -2.43 0.42 11.93
CA SER A 142 -1.53 0.77 10.81
C SER A 142 -2.30 1.16 9.55
N LYS A 143 -3.39 0.45 9.23
CA LYS A 143 -4.22 0.75 8.05
C LYS A 143 -5.07 2.00 8.24
N ALA A 144 -5.53 2.28 9.45
CA ALA A 144 -6.21 3.54 9.78
C ALA A 144 -5.26 4.74 9.60
N GLY A 145 -4.06 4.68 10.19
CA GLY A 145 -3.03 5.71 10.01
C GLY A 145 -2.62 5.87 8.53
N PHE A 146 -2.42 4.76 7.83
CA PHE A 146 -2.10 4.74 6.40
C PHE A 146 -3.15 5.48 5.56
N SER A 147 -4.43 5.12 5.71
CA SER A 147 -5.53 5.74 4.97
C SER A 147 -5.68 7.22 5.29
N HIS A 148 -5.63 7.58 6.58
CA HIS A 148 -5.74 8.96 7.03
C HIS A 148 -4.61 9.83 6.46
N TYR A 149 -3.38 9.33 6.54
CA TYR A 149 -2.20 10.04 6.04
C TYR A 149 -2.27 10.25 4.51
N LEU A 150 -2.57 9.20 3.73
CA LEU A 150 -2.62 9.31 2.28
C LEU A 150 -3.73 10.25 1.81
N VAL A 151 -4.92 10.20 2.41
CA VAL A 151 -6.01 11.13 2.06
C VAL A 151 -5.62 12.56 2.38
N SER A 152 -5.03 12.83 3.55
CA SER A 152 -4.58 14.16 3.94
C SER A 152 -3.47 14.69 3.03
N MET A 153 -2.47 13.87 2.72
CA MET A 153 -1.41 14.22 1.78
C MET A 153 -1.96 14.47 0.36
N GLY A 154 -2.94 13.65 -0.07
CA GLY A 154 -3.61 13.83 -1.35
C GLY A 154 -4.35 15.16 -1.48
N LEU A 155 -4.95 15.65 -0.40
CA LEU A 155 -5.57 16.97 -0.38
C LEU A 155 -4.54 18.09 -0.61
N LYS A 156 -3.38 17.99 0.04
CA LYS A 156 -2.33 19.01 -0.05
C LYS A 156 -1.55 18.93 -1.36
N LEU A 157 -1.06 17.75 -1.75
CA LEU A 157 -0.16 17.56 -2.87
C LEU A 157 -0.85 17.78 -4.22
N ARG A 158 -2.16 17.50 -4.33
CA ARG A 158 -2.93 17.71 -5.56
C ARG A 158 -2.90 19.17 -6.05
N LEU A 159 -2.80 20.13 -5.13
CA LEU A 159 -2.66 21.55 -5.47
C LEU A 159 -1.36 21.86 -6.22
N HIS A 160 -0.40 20.95 -6.13
CA HIS A 160 0.90 21.06 -6.77
C HIS A 160 1.10 20.08 -7.94
N GLY A 161 0.03 19.49 -8.46
CA GLY A 161 0.09 18.56 -9.59
C GLY A 161 0.53 17.14 -9.22
N VAL A 162 0.64 16.82 -7.91
CA VAL A 162 1.00 15.48 -7.41
C VAL A 162 -0.24 14.78 -6.90
N TYR A 163 -0.48 13.58 -7.39
CA TYR A 163 -1.65 12.78 -7.03
C TYR A 163 -1.30 11.74 -5.95
N VAL A 164 -2.24 11.49 -5.06
CA VAL A 164 -2.15 10.42 -4.07
C VAL A 164 -3.46 9.66 -4.08
N THR A 165 -3.38 8.34 -4.24
CA THR A 165 -4.54 7.44 -4.26
C THR A 165 -4.45 6.45 -3.10
N ASN A 166 -5.47 6.40 -2.26
CA ASN A 166 -5.65 5.39 -1.22
C ASN A 166 -6.63 4.31 -1.71
N ILE A 167 -6.17 3.07 -1.92
CA ILE A 167 -7.04 1.96 -2.29
C ILE A 167 -7.31 1.09 -1.06
N ARG A 168 -8.58 0.99 -0.67
CA ARG A 168 -9.04 0.22 0.48
C ARG A 168 -9.64 -1.11 -0.02
N PHE A 169 -8.85 -2.17 0.04
CA PHE A 169 -9.30 -3.50 -0.35
C PHE A 169 -10.02 -4.22 0.78
N GLY A 170 -11.04 -5.00 0.44
CA GLY A 170 -11.54 -6.10 1.26
C GLY A 170 -10.58 -7.30 1.22
N PHE A 171 -11.13 -8.51 1.29
CA PHE A 171 -10.28 -9.70 1.22
C PHE A 171 -9.77 -9.95 -0.19
N VAL A 172 -8.46 -10.12 -0.29
CA VAL A 172 -7.76 -10.52 -1.53
C VAL A 172 -7.03 -11.83 -1.26
N ASP A 173 -7.12 -12.77 -2.17
CA ASP A 173 -6.46 -14.06 -2.06
C ASP A 173 -4.93 -13.90 -2.22
N THR A 174 -4.29 -13.75 -1.09
CA THR A 174 -2.84 -13.59 -0.91
C THR A 174 -2.42 -14.24 0.40
N LYS A 175 -1.14 -14.26 0.70
CA LYS A 175 -0.63 -14.79 1.98
C LYS A 175 -1.03 -13.94 3.21
N LEU A 176 -1.55 -12.74 3.01
CA LEU A 176 -1.83 -11.79 4.10
C LEU A 176 -3.09 -12.12 4.92
N PRO A 177 -4.25 -12.50 4.35
CA PRO A 177 -5.47 -12.67 5.10
C PRO A 177 -5.41 -13.83 6.08
N LYS A 178 -5.51 -13.56 7.38
CA LYS A 178 -5.55 -14.56 8.48
C LYS A 178 -6.96 -14.88 8.97
N ALA A 179 -8.00 -14.18 8.49
CA ALA A 179 -9.39 -14.40 8.89
C ALA A 179 -9.90 -15.76 8.42
N SER A 180 -10.72 -16.43 9.25
CA SER A 180 -11.38 -17.68 8.91
C SER A 180 -12.53 -17.49 7.90
N TRP A 181 -13.24 -16.37 8.00
CA TRP A 181 -14.32 -15.99 7.09
C TRP A 181 -13.90 -14.82 6.21
N LYS A 182 -14.00 -14.97 4.88
CA LYS A 182 -13.49 -14.03 3.87
C LYS A 182 -14.55 -13.74 2.81
N PRO A 183 -15.58 -12.94 3.16
CA PRO A 183 -16.64 -12.64 2.21
C PRO A 183 -16.10 -11.84 1.04
N LEU A 184 -16.63 -12.11 -0.16
CA LEU A 184 -16.30 -11.36 -1.38
C LEU A 184 -14.80 -11.31 -1.68
N MET A 185 -14.09 -12.40 -1.37
CA MET A 185 -12.66 -12.51 -1.64
C MET A 185 -12.41 -12.43 -3.15
N MET A 186 -11.52 -11.55 -3.56
CA MET A 186 -11.08 -11.37 -4.94
C MET A 186 -9.69 -11.97 -5.17
N THR A 187 -9.36 -12.29 -6.40
CA THR A 187 -8.01 -12.72 -6.76
C THR A 187 -7.02 -11.56 -6.76
N ALA A 188 -5.72 -11.87 -6.70
CA ALA A 188 -4.66 -10.85 -6.83
C ALA A 188 -4.72 -10.13 -8.18
N ASP A 189 -5.08 -10.82 -9.26
CA ASP A 189 -5.20 -10.22 -10.59
C ASP A 189 -6.42 -9.28 -10.70
N GLN A 190 -7.55 -9.62 -10.07
CA GLN A 190 -8.68 -8.70 -9.96
C GLN A 190 -8.32 -7.45 -9.17
N ALA A 191 -7.60 -7.60 -8.06
CA ALA A 191 -7.11 -6.46 -7.28
C ALA A 191 -6.12 -5.60 -8.09
N ALA A 192 -5.21 -6.23 -8.85
CA ALA A 192 -4.28 -5.53 -9.74
C ALA A 192 -5.02 -4.69 -10.79
N ALA A 193 -6.11 -5.19 -11.38
CA ALA A 193 -6.91 -4.43 -12.34
C ALA A 193 -7.46 -3.12 -11.74
N HIS A 194 -7.86 -3.12 -10.46
CA HIS A 194 -8.27 -1.89 -9.77
C HIS A 194 -7.10 -0.93 -9.58
N VAL A 195 -5.90 -1.43 -9.22
CA VAL A 195 -4.70 -0.59 -9.10
C VAL A 195 -4.35 0.08 -10.43
N LEU A 196 -4.37 -0.68 -11.52
CA LEU A 196 -4.07 -0.18 -12.86
C LEU A 196 -5.08 0.87 -13.34
N ARG A 197 -6.36 0.68 -13.05
CA ARG A 197 -7.38 1.69 -13.32
C ARG A 197 -7.12 2.98 -12.55
N CYS A 198 -6.56 2.91 -11.34
CA CYS A 198 -6.22 4.10 -10.55
C CYS A 198 -5.05 4.90 -11.16
N LEU A 199 -4.15 4.27 -11.94
CA LEU A 199 -3.11 5.00 -12.69
C LEU A 199 -3.73 6.02 -13.66
N GLU A 200 -4.83 5.64 -14.29
CA GLU A 200 -5.52 6.46 -15.29
C GLU A 200 -6.45 7.49 -14.62
N THR A 201 -7.26 7.03 -13.67
CA THR A 201 -8.36 7.85 -13.09
C THR A 201 -7.94 8.72 -11.91
N LYS A 202 -6.81 8.42 -11.27
CA LYS A 202 -6.20 9.16 -10.15
C LYS A 202 -7.22 9.56 -9.04
N PRO A 203 -8.05 8.64 -8.55
CA PRO A 203 -8.99 8.94 -7.48
C PRO A 203 -8.24 9.23 -6.17
N ARG A 204 -8.81 10.03 -5.28
CA ARG A 204 -8.23 10.24 -3.94
C ARG A 204 -8.34 8.97 -3.09
N GLN A 205 -9.50 8.32 -3.18
CA GLN A 205 -9.79 7.08 -2.47
C GLN A 205 -10.67 6.17 -3.30
N LEU A 206 -10.40 4.87 -3.23
CA LEU A 206 -11.21 3.81 -3.83
C LEU A 206 -11.41 2.69 -2.81
N SER A 207 -12.66 2.37 -2.46
CA SER A 207 -13.01 1.17 -1.69
C SER A 207 -13.43 0.05 -2.63
N VAL A 208 -12.93 -1.15 -2.39
CA VAL A 208 -13.24 -2.34 -3.20
C VAL A 208 -13.64 -3.50 -2.29
N PRO A 209 -14.90 -3.96 -2.34
CA PRO A 209 -16.01 -3.43 -3.13
C PRO A 209 -16.53 -2.08 -2.62
N LYS A 210 -17.09 -1.26 -3.51
CA LYS A 210 -17.51 0.13 -3.19
C LYS A 210 -18.53 0.22 -2.04
N PHE A 211 -19.51 -0.67 -2.02
CA PHE A 211 -20.56 -0.68 -0.99
C PHE A 211 -20.04 -1.03 0.40
N ALA A 212 -18.96 -1.81 0.49
CA ALA A 212 -18.39 -2.24 1.77
C ALA A 212 -17.81 -1.06 2.57
N GLY A 213 -17.36 0.01 1.90
CA GLY A 213 -16.94 1.21 2.58
C GLY A 213 -18.04 1.83 3.47
N LEU A 214 -19.27 1.87 2.98
CA LEU A 214 -20.44 2.35 3.76
C LEU A 214 -20.83 1.38 4.88
N ALA A 215 -20.83 0.07 4.60
CA ALA A 215 -21.17 -0.94 5.59
C ALA A 215 -20.23 -0.94 6.79
N ILE A 216 -18.93 -0.72 6.55
CA ILE A 216 -17.90 -0.69 7.59
C ILE A 216 -18.05 0.54 8.50
N HIS A 217 -18.43 1.70 7.96
CA HIS A 217 -18.77 2.86 8.80
C HIS A 217 -19.90 2.56 9.79
N GLY A 218 -20.90 1.80 9.38
CA GLY A 218 -21.95 1.33 10.29
C GLY A 218 -21.43 0.41 11.40
N ILE A 219 -20.52 -0.51 11.07
CA ILE A 219 -19.88 -1.41 12.04
C ILE A 219 -19.08 -0.59 13.07
N ARG A 220 -18.26 0.36 12.61
CA ARG A 220 -17.50 1.24 13.49
C ARG A 220 -18.40 2.03 14.45
N TRP A 221 -19.50 2.58 13.94
CA TRP A 221 -20.45 3.31 14.76
C TRP A 221 -21.04 2.42 15.87
N MET A 222 -21.45 1.19 15.54
CA MET A 222 -21.93 0.22 16.54
C MET A 222 -20.84 -0.14 17.57
N GLN A 223 -19.58 -0.34 17.13
CA GLN A 223 -18.46 -0.60 18.02
C GLN A 223 -18.21 0.59 18.97
N SER A 224 -18.30 1.82 18.48
CA SER A 224 -18.12 3.02 19.30
C SER A 224 -19.19 3.13 20.38
N ILE A 225 -20.45 2.83 20.07
CA ILE A 225 -21.52 2.79 21.07
C ILE A 225 -21.20 1.74 22.14
N ARG A 226 -20.81 0.53 21.74
CA ARG A 226 -20.49 -0.55 22.68
C ARG A 226 -19.34 -0.19 23.62
N ILE A 227 -18.29 0.45 23.11
CA ILE A 227 -17.14 0.91 23.92
C ILE A 227 -17.57 2.00 24.91
N TRP A 228 -18.54 2.85 24.55
CA TRP A 228 -19.06 3.90 25.44
C TRP A 228 -19.87 3.35 26.62
N TRP A 229 -20.43 2.14 26.50
CA TRP A 229 -21.29 1.50 27.50
C TRP A 229 -20.58 0.37 28.28
N SER A 230 -19.32 0.10 28.00
CA SER A 230 -18.47 -0.87 28.72
C SER A 230 -17.53 -0.19 29.71
#